data_40afb1704451843a02ceb6efed6a0cc4
#
_entry.id   40afb1704451843a02ceb6efed6a0cc4
#
_cell.length_a   1.000
_cell.length_b   1.000
_cell.length_c   1.000
_cell.angle_alpha   90.00
_cell.angle_beta   90.00
_cell.angle_gamma   90.00
#
_symmetry.space_group_name_H-M   'P 1'
#
loop_
_entity.id
_entity.type
_entity.pdbx_description
1 polymer ?
#
loop_
_entity_poly.entity_id
_entity_poly.type
_entity_poly.pdbx_seq_one_letter_code
_entity_poly.pdbx_strand_id
1 'polypeptide(L)'
;GTTANMILHKPLNGGRPITYQLVMAELARKGITTGIDELDVKDMVEGKVYDTPICVARAIPPKRGENGSIKFRFEKQRIPKPKYDEFGIADFRELDIIVPIKKGDIIADITPPTPGEPGINIFGRAIKAEPGTMPNITVGKNTLMTADGKQIVAACSGHILYGTGCFNVEDTVTVKSDLDISVGNINFDGDVLIKGNVMEGFSIKAGRNIRIEGTVFSSNLSAGGNIVVNGGAISSHVECGGDASIGFCENSDIKAGGKVESAQFAFCTVFCYGELIAKGRTGVISGGKITCMKNVTAGIIGSEKYTSTEINIGDGSVTCARKREAEVELAAAKASFSQANKNVEFLKTRKKRQGGKLTDVQSKQMKTETQNKVFFSVRCKELEELISQLDADLKHRDDLCAKVGGTIYPGCHFCINYLSLDVTQVNTRSKVCVIGDELQVVPL
;
A
#
# COMPACT_ATOMS: atom_id res chain seq x y z
N GLY A 1 -23.31 -15.82 -58.79
CA GLY A 1 -23.37 -14.53 -59.41
C GLY A 1 -22.21 -13.57 -59.04
N THR A 2 -20.95 -14.05 -59.13
CA THR A 2 -19.77 -13.19 -58.89
C THR A 2 -19.18 -12.63 -60.19
N THR A 3 -19.43 -13.32 -61.31
CA THR A 3 -18.97 -12.90 -62.67
C THR A 3 -20.02 -13.23 -63.72
N ALA A 4 -20.07 -12.45 -64.79
CA ALA A 4 -20.83 -12.77 -65.99
C ALA A 4 -19.90 -12.80 -67.20
N ASN A 5 -19.86 -13.92 -67.86
CA ASN A 5 -19.17 -14.06 -69.11
C ASN A 5 -20.17 -14.02 -70.24
N MET A 6 -19.86 -13.35 -71.35
CA MET A 6 -20.67 -13.26 -72.57
C MET A 6 -19.88 -13.78 -73.77
N ILE A 7 -20.56 -14.46 -74.63
CA ILE A 7 -20.04 -14.91 -75.96
C ILE A 7 -20.93 -14.27 -77.02
N LEU A 8 -20.35 -13.47 -77.95
CA LEU A 8 -21.02 -12.99 -79.12
C LEU A 8 -20.88 -13.98 -80.24
N HIS A 9 -21.97 -14.39 -80.91
CA HIS A 9 -21.90 -15.25 -82.10
C HIS A 9 -22.05 -14.37 -83.34
N LYS A 10 -21.30 -14.70 -84.35
CA LYS A 10 -21.35 -14.01 -85.64
C LYS A 10 -22.79 -14.04 -86.17
N PRO A 11 -23.36 -12.86 -86.62
CA PRO A 11 -24.66 -12.87 -87.28
C PRO A 11 -24.69 -13.78 -88.53
N LEU A 12 -25.70 -14.64 -88.57
CA LEU A 12 -25.90 -15.57 -89.69
C LEU A 12 -26.93 -14.99 -90.73
N ASN A 13 -26.78 -15.24 -91.98
CA ASN A 13 -27.74 -14.96 -93.09
C ASN A 13 -28.22 -13.47 -93.12
N GLY A 14 -27.31 -12.50 -92.99
CA GLY A 14 -27.69 -11.09 -93.05
C GLY A 14 -28.39 -10.53 -91.78
N GLY A 15 -28.24 -11.24 -90.69
CA GLY A 15 -28.78 -10.80 -89.36
C GLY A 15 -28.31 -9.39 -88.98
N ARG A 16 -29.04 -8.74 -88.11
CA ARG A 16 -28.73 -7.37 -87.60
C ARG A 16 -27.35 -7.37 -86.92
N PRO A 17 -26.54 -6.34 -87.17
CA PRO A 17 -25.26 -6.21 -86.43
C PRO A 17 -25.47 -6.07 -84.92
N ILE A 18 -24.62 -6.70 -84.15
CA ILE A 18 -24.62 -6.58 -82.69
C ILE A 18 -24.11 -5.20 -82.37
N THR A 19 -24.90 -4.45 -81.60
CA THR A 19 -24.55 -3.09 -81.08
C THR A 19 -24.37 -3.12 -79.61
N TYR A 20 -23.59 -2.16 -79.08
CA TYR A 20 -23.42 -1.96 -77.64
C TYR A 20 -24.79 -1.86 -76.85
N GLN A 21 -25.76 -1.14 -77.47
CA GLN A 21 -27.10 -0.99 -76.84
C GLN A 21 -27.83 -2.35 -76.76
N LEU A 22 -27.71 -3.24 -77.74
CA LEU A 22 -28.33 -4.57 -77.67
C LEU A 22 -27.65 -5.44 -76.60
N VAL A 23 -26.34 -5.36 -76.45
CA VAL A 23 -25.65 -6.07 -75.37
C VAL A 23 -26.07 -5.59 -74.04
N MET A 24 -26.12 -4.29 -73.82
CA MET A 24 -26.57 -3.69 -72.54
C MET A 24 -28.04 -4.06 -72.24
N ALA A 25 -28.92 -4.03 -73.23
CA ALA A 25 -30.30 -4.48 -73.08
C ALA A 25 -30.44 -5.96 -72.70
N GLU A 26 -29.61 -6.83 -73.26
CA GLU A 26 -29.59 -8.25 -72.90
C GLU A 26 -29.03 -8.49 -71.50
N LEU A 27 -27.98 -7.77 -71.11
CA LEU A 27 -27.45 -7.78 -69.68
C LEU A 27 -28.54 -7.36 -68.73
N ALA A 28 -29.25 -6.25 -69.02
CA ALA A 28 -30.38 -5.79 -68.16
C ALA A 28 -31.50 -6.84 -68.13
N ARG A 29 -31.85 -7.48 -69.29
CA ARG A 29 -32.87 -8.53 -69.36
C ARG A 29 -32.49 -9.76 -68.49
N LYS A 30 -31.21 -10.07 -68.41
CA LYS A 30 -30.65 -11.13 -67.53
C LYS A 30 -30.54 -10.69 -66.07
N GLY A 31 -30.93 -9.45 -65.74
CA GLY A 31 -30.83 -8.92 -64.38
C GLY A 31 -29.45 -8.49 -63.97
N ILE A 32 -28.47 -8.41 -64.88
CA ILE A 32 -27.13 -7.94 -64.59
C ILE A 32 -27.14 -6.41 -64.62
N THR A 33 -26.97 -5.81 -63.43
CA THR A 33 -27.13 -4.38 -63.20
C THR A 33 -25.92 -3.72 -62.57
N THR A 34 -24.96 -4.50 -62.06
CA THR A 34 -23.85 -3.97 -61.26
C THR A 34 -22.54 -4.56 -61.73
N GLY A 35 -21.47 -3.76 -61.68
CA GLY A 35 -20.09 -4.20 -61.97
C GLY A 35 -19.87 -4.53 -63.46
N ILE A 36 -20.69 -3.98 -64.36
CA ILE A 36 -20.51 -4.13 -65.80
C ILE A 36 -19.28 -3.33 -66.22
N ASP A 37 -18.40 -3.98 -66.95
CA ASP A 37 -17.23 -3.35 -67.57
C ASP A 37 -17.64 -2.83 -68.94
N GLU A 38 -18.02 -1.55 -69.00
CA GLU A 38 -18.48 -0.94 -70.25
C GLU A 38 -17.39 -0.88 -71.31
N LEU A 39 -16.11 -0.82 -70.91
CA LEU A 39 -15.00 -0.81 -71.87
C LEU A 39 -14.88 -2.15 -72.50
N ASP A 40 -14.83 -3.22 -71.74
CA ASP A 40 -14.75 -4.59 -72.21
C ASP A 40 -15.94 -4.91 -73.15
N VAL A 41 -17.15 -4.45 -72.84
CA VAL A 41 -18.37 -4.59 -73.65
C VAL A 41 -18.23 -3.82 -75.02
N LYS A 42 -17.72 -2.57 -74.98
CA LYS A 42 -17.47 -1.78 -76.21
C LYS A 42 -16.41 -2.39 -77.08
N ASP A 43 -15.29 -2.74 -76.53
CA ASP A 43 -14.16 -3.37 -77.25
C ASP A 43 -14.57 -4.67 -77.87
N MET A 44 -15.39 -5.49 -77.16
CA MET A 44 -15.93 -6.73 -77.69
C MET A 44 -16.85 -6.54 -78.89
N VAL A 45 -17.70 -5.49 -78.89
CA VAL A 45 -18.62 -5.18 -79.94
C VAL A 45 -17.92 -4.51 -81.14
N GLU A 46 -17.11 -3.50 -80.90
CA GLU A 46 -16.37 -2.73 -81.88
C GLU A 46 -15.29 -3.57 -82.57
N GLY A 47 -14.56 -4.35 -81.79
CA GLY A 47 -13.53 -5.28 -82.25
C GLY A 47 -14.08 -6.50 -82.91
N LYS A 48 -15.42 -6.69 -82.95
CA LYS A 48 -16.12 -7.84 -83.54
C LYS A 48 -15.56 -9.16 -83.02
N VAL A 49 -15.31 -9.25 -81.72
CA VAL A 49 -14.79 -10.45 -81.07
C VAL A 49 -15.92 -11.46 -80.92
N TYR A 50 -15.91 -12.46 -81.77
CA TYR A 50 -16.91 -13.52 -81.81
C TYR A 50 -16.36 -14.83 -81.23
N ASP A 51 -17.28 -15.67 -80.73
CA ASP A 51 -17.05 -17.04 -80.23
C ASP A 51 -15.99 -17.15 -79.11
N THR A 52 -15.70 -16.01 -78.44
CA THR A 52 -14.77 -15.95 -77.34
C THR A 52 -15.50 -15.52 -76.09
N PRO A 53 -15.37 -16.22 -74.94
CA PRO A 53 -15.98 -15.79 -73.67
C PRO A 53 -15.21 -14.61 -73.11
N ILE A 54 -15.91 -13.47 -72.93
CA ILE A 54 -15.36 -12.25 -72.25
C ILE A 54 -16.15 -11.98 -71.00
N CYS A 55 -15.44 -11.65 -69.92
CA CYS A 55 -16.06 -11.31 -68.62
C CYS A 55 -16.56 -9.87 -68.69
N VAL A 56 -17.87 -9.71 -68.81
CA VAL A 56 -18.54 -8.41 -68.98
C VAL A 56 -19.08 -7.78 -67.69
N ALA A 57 -19.11 -8.55 -66.63
CA ALA A 57 -19.48 -7.99 -65.34
C ALA A 57 -18.79 -8.78 -64.19
N ARG A 58 -18.39 -8.03 -63.16
CA ARG A 58 -17.78 -8.58 -61.95
C ARG A 58 -18.45 -8.01 -60.69
N ALA A 59 -18.69 -8.87 -59.74
CA ALA A 59 -19.16 -8.45 -58.43
C ALA A 59 -18.13 -7.59 -57.72
N ILE A 60 -18.58 -6.67 -56.90
CA ILE A 60 -17.74 -5.96 -55.94
C ILE A 60 -17.61 -6.89 -54.72
N PRO A 61 -16.41 -7.41 -54.40
CA PRO A 61 -16.25 -8.32 -53.30
C PRO A 61 -16.48 -7.60 -51.96
N PRO A 62 -17.03 -8.27 -50.95
CA PRO A 62 -17.14 -7.72 -49.62
C PRO A 62 -15.75 -7.55 -49.02
N LYS A 63 -15.57 -6.49 -48.21
CA LYS A 63 -14.36 -6.32 -47.42
C LYS A 63 -14.63 -6.86 -46.04
N ARG A 64 -13.77 -7.76 -45.58
CA ARG A 64 -13.83 -8.32 -44.23
C ARG A 64 -13.64 -7.21 -43.20
N GLY A 65 -14.36 -7.31 -42.08
CA GLY A 65 -14.17 -6.44 -40.95
C GLY A 65 -12.81 -6.63 -40.29
N GLU A 66 -12.31 -5.56 -39.69
CA GLU A 66 -11.10 -5.58 -38.89
C GLU A 66 -11.34 -6.28 -37.56
N ASN A 67 -10.39 -7.10 -37.13
CA ASN A 67 -10.47 -7.74 -35.82
C ASN A 67 -10.34 -6.71 -34.70
N GLY A 68 -11.06 -6.94 -33.62
CA GLY A 68 -10.90 -6.15 -32.41
C GLY A 68 -9.49 -6.30 -31.82
N SER A 69 -9.04 -5.30 -31.09
CA SER A 69 -7.72 -5.25 -30.48
C SER A 69 -7.77 -4.83 -29.02
N ILE A 70 -6.69 -5.13 -28.27
CA ILE A 70 -6.55 -4.76 -26.88
C ILE A 70 -5.26 -3.98 -26.71
N LYS A 71 -5.39 -2.80 -26.11
CA LYS A 71 -4.27 -1.95 -25.74
C LYS A 71 -4.13 -1.92 -24.21
N PHE A 72 -3.01 -2.45 -23.72
CA PHE A 72 -2.71 -2.44 -22.28
C PHE A 72 -2.20 -1.09 -21.86
N ARG A 73 -2.56 -0.67 -20.63
CA ARG A 73 -2.09 0.55 -19.97
C ARG A 73 -0.85 0.33 -19.11
N PHE A 74 -0.32 -0.90 -19.08
CA PHE A 74 0.89 -1.28 -18.37
C PHE A 74 1.80 -2.15 -19.25
N GLU A 75 3.06 -2.27 -18.87
CA GLU A 75 4.02 -3.16 -19.54
C GLU A 75 3.76 -4.61 -19.12
N LYS A 76 3.46 -5.49 -20.10
CA LYS A 76 3.15 -6.92 -19.87
C LYS A 76 4.31 -7.71 -19.26
N GLN A 77 5.53 -7.34 -19.59
CA GLN A 77 6.76 -7.93 -19.08
C GLN A 77 7.67 -6.79 -18.66
N ARG A 78 7.81 -6.59 -17.36
CA ARG A 78 8.87 -5.74 -16.85
C ARG A 78 10.14 -6.60 -16.77
N ILE A 79 11.14 -6.24 -17.54
CA ILE A 79 12.49 -6.73 -17.35
C ILE A 79 12.99 -5.98 -16.11
N PRO A 80 13.44 -6.69 -15.05
CA PRO A 80 14.02 -6.03 -13.89
C PRO A 80 15.14 -5.10 -14.33
N LYS A 81 14.98 -3.81 -14.06
CA LYS A 81 16.00 -2.80 -14.37
C LYS A 81 16.43 -2.17 -13.06
N PRO A 82 17.72 -2.22 -12.72
CA PRO A 82 18.21 -1.52 -11.55
C PRO A 82 18.00 -0.02 -11.69
N LYS A 83 17.69 0.64 -10.59
CA LYS A 83 17.71 2.11 -10.55
C LYS A 83 19.16 2.58 -10.47
N TYR A 84 19.45 3.70 -11.11
CA TYR A 84 20.76 4.35 -11.03
C TYR A 84 20.67 5.52 -10.06
N ASP A 85 21.66 5.66 -9.20
CA ASP A 85 21.79 6.79 -8.31
C ASP A 85 22.28 8.05 -9.06
N GLU A 86 22.42 9.18 -8.35
CA GLU A 86 22.91 10.46 -8.91
C GLU A 86 24.33 10.36 -9.48
N PHE A 87 25.08 9.33 -9.11
CA PHE A 87 26.47 9.07 -9.58
C PHE A 87 26.53 8.02 -10.69
N GLY A 88 25.36 7.48 -11.14
CA GLY A 88 25.29 6.47 -12.18
C GLY A 88 25.59 5.04 -11.70
N ILE A 89 25.59 4.78 -10.38
CA ILE A 89 25.78 3.45 -9.81
C ILE A 89 24.45 2.72 -9.81
N ALA A 90 24.42 1.49 -10.37
CA ALA A 90 23.22 0.67 -10.42
C ALA A 90 22.89 0.07 -9.04
N ASP A 91 21.70 0.36 -8.52
CA ASP A 91 21.16 -0.32 -7.35
C ASP A 91 20.32 -1.53 -7.78
N PHE A 92 20.88 -2.71 -7.69
CA PHE A 92 20.23 -3.98 -8.02
C PHE A 92 19.19 -4.42 -6.97
N ARG A 93 18.97 -3.68 -5.91
CA ARG A 93 17.91 -3.92 -4.93
C ARG A 93 16.59 -3.26 -5.33
N GLU A 94 16.62 -2.24 -6.17
CA GLU A 94 15.46 -1.51 -6.66
C GLU A 94 15.09 -1.96 -8.07
N LEU A 95 14.35 -3.08 -8.18
CA LEU A 95 14.03 -3.72 -9.47
C LEU A 95 12.65 -3.37 -10.05
N ASP A 96 11.79 -2.71 -9.30
CA ASP A 96 10.46 -2.24 -9.74
C ASP A 96 9.58 -3.34 -10.39
N ILE A 97 9.64 -4.58 -9.85
CA ILE A 97 8.97 -5.76 -10.42
C ILE A 97 7.45 -5.69 -10.23
N ILE A 98 6.99 -5.04 -9.15
CA ILE A 98 5.59 -4.95 -8.79
C ILE A 98 4.94 -3.83 -9.61
N VAL A 99 3.83 -4.14 -10.29
CA VAL A 99 3.01 -3.14 -11.00
C VAL A 99 1.82 -2.78 -10.13
N PRO A 100 1.91 -1.72 -9.33
CA PRO A 100 0.81 -1.31 -8.46
C PRO A 100 -0.35 -0.78 -9.31
N ILE A 101 -1.57 -1.04 -8.85
CA ILE A 101 -2.80 -0.52 -9.45
C ILE A 101 -3.79 -0.16 -8.36
N LYS A 102 -4.55 0.91 -8.58
CA LYS A 102 -5.60 1.35 -7.66
C LYS A 102 -6.97 0.90 -8.16
N LYS A 103 -7.90 0.74 -7.23
CA LYS A 103 -9.30 0.46 -7.56
C LYS A 103 -9.85 1.51 -8.54
N GLY A 104 -10.42 1.04 -9.64
CA GLY A 104 -10.98 1.88 -10.71
C GLY A 104 -10.00 2.24 -11.82
N ASP A 105 -8.70 1.97 -11.68
CA ASP A 105 -7.72 2.23 -12.74
C ASP A 105 -7.98 1.33 -13.95
N ILE A 106 -7.73 1.89 -15.14
CA ILE A 106 -7.89 1.17 -16.40
C ILE A 106 -6.69 0.25 -16.64
N ILE A 107 -6.97 -1.04 -16.77
CA ILE A 107 -5.97 -2.08 -17.09
C ILE A 107 -5.74 -2.17 -18.58
N ALA A 108 -6.84 -2.17 -19.36
CA ALA A 108 -6.77 -2.30 -20.82
C ALA A 108 -7.95 -1.60 -21.50
N ASP A 109 -7.70 -1.06 -22.69
CA ASP A 109 -8.72 -0.58 -23.61
C ASP A 109 -8.99 -1.66 -24.66
N ILE A 110 -10.27 -1.89 -24.97
CA ILE A 110 -10.75 -2.86 -25.96
C ILE A 110 -11.34 -2.10 -27.15
N THR A 111 -10.79 -2.31 -28.32
CA THR A 111 -11.38 -1.84 -29.57
C THR A 111 -12.25 -2.97 -30.14
N PRO A 112 -13.55 -2.77 -30.32
CA PRO A 112 -14.42 -3.80 -30.86
C PRO A 112 -14.10 -4.05 -32.34
N PRO A 113 -14.41 -5.24 -32.87
CA PRO A 113 -14.26 -5.55 -34.31
C PRO A 113 -15.25 -4.74 -35.13
N THR A 114 -14.90 -4.49 -36.40
CA THR A 114 -15.80 -3.83 -37.36
C THR A 114 -16.66 -4.84 -38.08
N PRO A 115 -17.89 -4.50 -38.51
CA PRO A 115 -18.78 -5.42 -39.22
C PRO A 115 -18.32 -5.73 -40.65
N GLY A 116 -17.33 -4.99 -41.17
CA GLY A 116 -16.93 -5.06 -42.58
C GLY A 116 -17.87 -4.27 -43.51
N GLU A 117 -17.47 -4.18 -44.79
CA GLU A 117 -18.25 -3.50 -45.81
C GLU A 117 -18.90 -4.57 -46.73
N PRO A 118 -20.24 -4.55 -46.90
CA PRO A 118 -20.87 -5.51 -47.77
C PRO A 118 -20.46 -5.30 -49.24
N GLY A 119 -20.26 -6.39 -49.96
CA GLY A 119 -20.08 -6.38 -51.40
C GLY A 119 -21.41 -6.32 -52.13
N ILE A 120 -21.37 -6.22 -53.47
CA ILE A 120 -22.56 -6.24 -54.34
C ILE A 120 -22.32 -7.25 -55.44
N ASN A 121 -23.25 -8.19 -55.66
CA ASN A 121 -23.16 -9.12 -56.73
C ASN A 121 -23.60 -8.48 -58.07
N ILE A 122 -23.38 -9.19 -59.20
CA ILE A 122 -23.72 -8.67 -60.54
C ILE A 122 -25.22 -8.38 -60.74
N PHE A 123 -26.08 -8.89 -59.86
CA PHE A 123 -27.54 -8.66 -59.87
C PHE A 123 -27.95 -7.52 -58.90
N GLY A 124 -27.03 -6.73 -58.38
CA GLY A 124 -27.32 -5.64 -57.46
C GLY A 124 -27.66 -6.05 -56.02
N ARG A 125 -27.51 -7.35 -55.67
CA ARG A 125 -27.78 -7.84 -54.30
C ARG A 125 -26.54 -7.75 -53.44
N ALA A 126 -26.72 -7.35 -52.19
CA ALA A 126 -25.63 -7.28 -51.22
C ALA A 126 -25.04 -8.65 -50.93
N ILE A 127 -23.71 -8.72 -50.91
CA ILE A 127 -22.93 -9.87 -50.43
C ILE A 127 -22.49 -9.53 -49.03
N LYS A 128 -22.91 -10.32 -48.02
CA LYS A 128 -22.58 -10.11 -46.64
C LYS A 128 -21.07 -10.19 -46.40
N ALA A 129 -20.49 -9.21 -45.76
CA ALA A 129 -19.11 -9.26 -45.29
C ALA A 129 -18.98 -10.15 -44.05
N GLU A 130 -17.82 -10.75 -43.91
CA GLU A 130 -17.45 -11.41 -42.66
C GLU A 130 -17.04 -10.37 -41.65
N PRO A 131 -17.68 -10.33 -40.45
CA PRO A 131 -17.27 -9.41 -39.42
C PRO A 131 -15.90 -9.79 -38.87
N GLY A 132 -15.17 -8.86 -38.34
CA GLY A 132 -13.96 -9.12 -37.55
C GLY A 132 -14.29 -9.92 -36.29
N THR A 133 -13.28 -10.55 -35.71
CA THR A 133 -13.40 -11.36 -34.49
C THR A 133 -13.06 -10.54 -33.25
N MET A 134 -13.78 -10.77 -32.15
CA MET A 134 -13.42 -10.19 -30.85
C MET A 134 -12.07 -10.76 -30.38
N PRO A 135 -11.23 -9.93 -29.73
CA PRO A 135 -10.02 -10.44 -29.13
C PRO A 135 -10.34 -11.41 -27.99
N ASN A 136 -9.59 -12.51 -27.93
CA ASN A 136 -9.77 -13.51 -26.88
C ASN A 136 -9.14 -12.99 -25.58
N ILE A 137 -9.98 -12.48 -24.66
CA ILE A 137 -9.57 -12.03 -23.34
C ILE A 137 -10.57 -12.50 -22.30
N THR A 138 -10.03 -13.03 -21.22
CA THR A 138 -10.82 -13.43 -20.06
C THR A 138 -10.64 -12.41 -18.95
N VAL A 139 -11.75 -11.92 -18.42
CA VAL A 139 -11.76 -11.07 -17.20
C VAL A 139 -11.32 -11.95 -16.04
N GLY A 140 -10.23 -11.59 -15.38
CA GLY A 140 -9.64 -12.35 -14.27
C GLY A 140 -10.17 -11.92 -12.91
N LYS A 141 -9.53 -12.45 -11.86
CA LYS A 141 -9.87 -12.14 -10.47
C LYS A 141 -9.67 -10.66 -10.20
N ASN A 142 -10.62 -10.05 -9.50
CA ASN A 142 -10.60 -8.63 -9.11
C ASN A 142 -10.45 -7.66 -10.30
N THR A 143 -10.94 -8.04 -11.47
CA THR A 143 -11.06 -7.16 -12.64
C THR A 143 -12.50 -7.12 -13.12
N LEU A 144 -12.93 -6.02 -13.70
CA LEU A 144 -14.27 -5.79 -14.20
C LEU A 144 -14.20 -5.23 -15.62
N MET A 145 -15.10 -5.70 -16.48
CA MET A 145 -15.34 -5.05 -17.77
C MET A 145 -16.37 -3.91 -17.56
N THR A 146 -16.11 -2.76 -18.17
CA THR A 146 -17.05 -1.64 -18.15
C THR A 146 -18.35 -2.01 -18.87
N ALA A 147 -19.46 -1.33 -18.56
CA ALA A 147 -20.77 -1.63 -19.11
C ALA A 147 -20.83 -1.48 -20.65
N ASP A 148 -19.98 -0.65 -21.24
CA ASP A 148 -19.84 -0.46 -22.68
C ASP A 148 -18.92 -1.50 -23.37
N GLY A 149 -18.32 -2.39 -22.58
CA GLY A 149 -17.41 -3.44 -23.06
C GLY A 149 -16.08 -2.94 -23.64
N LYS A 150 -15.74 -1.67 -23.41
CA LYS A 150 -14.57 -1.04 -24.04
C LYS A 150 -13.34 -0.98 -23.14
N GLN A 151 -13.49 -1.23 -21.84
CA GLN A 151 -12.39 -1.17 -20.90
C GLN A 151 -12.44 -2.29 -19.89
N ILE A 152 -11.27 -2.68 -19.39
CA ILE A 152 -11.11 -3.53 -18.22
C ILE A 152 -10.50 -2.67 -17.12
N VAL A 153 -11.14 -2.66 -15.95
CA VAL A 153 -10.75 -1.86 -14.78
C VAL A 153 -10.47 -2.74 -13.58
N ALA A 154 -9.64 -2.25 -12.66
CA ALA A 154 -9.36 -2.92 -11.39
C ALA A 154 -10.55 -2.79 -10.43
N ALA A 155 -11.03 -3.91 -9.88
CA ALA A 155 -12.10 -3.93 -8.87
C ALA A 155 -11.61 -3.59 -7.46
N CYS A 156 -10.32 -3.78 -7.18
CA CYS A 156 -9.64 -3.43 -5.93
C CYS A 156 -8.25 -2.86 -6.22
N SER A 157 -7.66 -2.23 -5.21
CA SER A 157 -6.25 -1.86 -5.25
C SER A 157 -5.37 -3.09 -5.02
N GLY A 158 -4.19 -3.14 -5.66
CA GLY A 158 -3.31 -4.29 -5.59
C GLY A 158 -2.17 -4.19 -6.61
N HIS A 159 -1.75 -5.32 -7.14
CA HIS A 159 -0.81 -5.41 -8.25
C HIS A 159 -1.35 -6.30 -9.36
N ILE A 160 -0.93 -6.03 -10.59
CA ILE A 160 -1.38 -6.77 -11.76
C ILE A 160 -0.52 -8.00 -11.95
N LEU A 161 -1.17 -9.16 -12.02
CA LEU A 161 -0.59 -10.41 -12.51
C LEU A 161 -1.17 -10.73 -13.90
N TYR A 162 -0.29 -10.76 -14.91
CA TYR A 162 -0.65 -11.18 -16.25
C TYR A 162 -0.29 -12.65 -16.47
N GLY A 163 -1.30 -13.47 -16.72
CA GLY A 163 -1.16 -14.87 -17.09
C GLY A 163 -1.59 -15.13 -18.53
N THR A 164 -1.72 -16.40 -18.93
CA THR A 164 -2.15 -16.81 -20.27
C THR A 164 -3.54 -16.27 -20.62
N GLY A 165 -3.61 -15.04 -21.15
CA GLY A 165 -4.84 -14.45 -21.68
C GLY A 165 -5.80 -13.86 -20.63
N CYS A 166 -5.40 -13.77 -19.35
CA CYS A 166 -6.20 -13.13 -18.33
C CYS A 166 -5.36 -12.18 -17.46
N PHE A 167 -6.03 -11.22 -16.83
CA PHE A 167 -5.44 -10.29 -15.85
C PHE A 167 -6.08 -10.55 -14.50
N ASN A 168 -5.25 -10.73 -13.50
CA ASN A 168 -5.67 -10.76 -12.11
C ASN A 168 -5.12 -9.52 -11.41
N VAL A 169 -5.90 -8.96 -10.50
CA VAL A 169 -5.41 -7.99 -9.53
C VAL A 169 -5.36 -8.70 -8.19
N GLU A 170 -4.16 -8.81 -7.64
CA GLU A 170 -3.94 -9.44 -6.33
C GLU A 170 -3.63 -8.34 -5.31
N ASP A 171 -4.23 -8.45 -4.13
CA ASP A 171 -4.00 -7.54 -3.01
C ASP A 171 -2.87 -8.02 -2.08
N THR A 172 -2.22 -9.12 -2.46
CA THR A 172 -1.11 -9.74 -1.75
C THR A 172 0.03 -10.04 -2.71
N VAL A 173 1.20 -9.49 -2.43
CA VAL A 173 2.44 -9.86 -3.14
C VAL A 173 3.00 -11.13 -2.52
N THR A 174 3.16 -12.18 -3.31
CA THR A 174 3.71 -13.47 -2.87
C THR A 174 5.04 -13.75 -3.53
N VAL A 175 6.12 -13.82 -2.73
CA VAL A 175 7.44 -14.31 -3.14
C VAL A 175 7.55 -15.77 -2.73
N LYS A 176 7.76 -16.67 -3.70
CA LYS A 176 7.78 -18.13 -3.47
C LYS A 176 9.13 -18.68 -3.04
N SER A 177 10.17 -17.87 -3.12
CA SER A 177 11.57 -18.16 -2.75
C SER A 177 12.05 -17.18 -1.68
N ASP A 178 13.35 -17.14 -1.47
CA ASP A 178 14.00 -16.11 -0.67
C ASP A 178 13.87 -14.74 -1.32
N LEU A 179 13.85 -13.69 -0.51
CA LEU A 179 13.97 -12.32 -0.96
C LEU A 179 15.45 -11.97 -1.08
N ASP A 180 15.93 -11.89 -2.30
CA ASP A 180 17.33 -11.64 -2.67
C ASP A 180 17.44 -10.66 -3.85
N ILE A 181 18.61 -10.58 -4.48
CA ILE A 181 18.87 -9.72 -5.63
C ILE A 181 17.99 -10.03 -6.87
N SER A 182 17.36 -11.20 -6.93
CA SER A 182 16.46 -11.57 -8.05
C SER A 182 15.08 -10.96 -7.91
N VAL A 183 14.67 -10.63 -6.67
CA VAL A 183 13.38 -10.03 -6.34
C VAL A 183 13.54 -8.54 -6.02
N GLY A 184 14.59 -8.18 -5.28
CA GLY A 184 14.84 -6.82 -4.83
C GLY A 184 13.96 -6.40 -3.64
N ASN A 185 14.00 -5.11 -3.33
CA ASN A 185 13.18 -4.50 -2.29
C ASN A 185 11.70 -4.52 -2.67
N ILE A 186 10.85 -4.70 -1.67
CA ILE A 186 9.40 -4.68 -1.86
C ILE A 186 8.81 -3.44 -1.19
N ASN A 187 8.09 -2.63 -1.97
CA ASN A 187 7.25 -1.55 -1.47
C ASN A 187 5.84 -1.72 -2.05
N PHE A 188 4.88 -2.09 -1.20
CA PHE A 188 3.53 -2.42 -1.64
C PHE A 188 2.47 -2.01 -0.61
N ASP A 189 1.39 -1.37 -1.05
CA ASP A 189 0.33 -0.88 -0.15
C ASP A 189 -0.58 -1.98 0.44
N GLY A 190 -0.46 -3.24 -0.02
CA GLY A 190 -1.23 -4.39 0.45
C GLY A 190 -0.45 -5.29 1.40
N ASP A 191 -0.78 -6.59 1.37
CA ASP A 191 -0.11 -7.64 2.13
C ASP A 191 1.10 -8.20 1.38
N VAL A 192 2.14 -8.59 2.13
CA VAL A 192 3.34 -9.21 1.57
C VAL A 192 3.56 -10.57 2.24
N LEU A 193 3.69 -11.62 1.42
CA LEU A 193 3.99 -12.99 1.84
C LEU A 193 5.32 -13.45 1.22
N ILE A 194 6.30 -13.75 2.07
CA ILE A 194 7.56 -14.36 1.68
C ILE A 194 7.59 -15.80 2.18
N LYS A 195 7.71 -16.77 1.26
CA LYS A 195 7.78 -18.20 1.63
C LYS A 195 9.18 -18.66 2.03
N GLY A 196 10.21 -17.90 1.66
CA GLY A 196 11.59 -18.14 2.03
C GLY A 196 12.10 -17.19 3.09
N ASN A 197 13.40 -16.95 3.08
CA ASN A 197 14.11 -16.02 3.95
C ASN A 197 14.17 -14.62 3.35
N VAL A 198 14.47 -13.64 4.19
CA VAL A 198 14.84 -12.29 3.74
C VAL A 198 16.34 -12.14 3.94
N MET A 199 17.07 -11.98 2.85
CA MET A 199 18.52 -11.91 2.85
C MET A 199 19.01 -10.54 3.27
N GLU A 200 20.30 -10.46 3.63
CA GLU A 200 20.93 -9.27 4.15
C GLU A 200 20.83 -8.05 3.21
N GLY A 201 20.48 -6.91 3.79
CA GLY A 201 20.46 -5.61 3.13
C GLY A 201 19.21 -5.32 2.30
N PHE A 202 18.19 -6.20 2.35
CA PHE A 202 16.92 -5.97 1.70
C PHE A 202 15.91 -5.30 2.62
N SER A 203 14.91 -4.67 2.01
CA SER A 203 13.81 -4.01 2.73
C SER A 203 12.44 -4.43 2.20
N ILE A 204 11.49 -4.58 3.13
CA ILE A 204 10.09 -4.82 2.81
C ILE A 204 9.26 -3.73 3.48
N LYS A 205 8.50 -3.01 2.67
CA LYS A 205 7.49 -2.07 3.14
C LYS A 205 6.11 -2.50 2.66
N ALA A 206 5.21 -2.81 3.59
CA ALA A 206 3.83 -3.18 3.33
C ALA A 206 2.87 -2.16 3.93
N GLY A 207 1.85 -1.78 3.20
CA GLY A 207 0.78 -0.92 3.75
C GLY A 207 -0.09 -1.66 4.76
N ARG A 208 -0.20 -3.00 4.66
CA ARG A 208 -0.95 -3.84 5.60
C ARG A 208 -0.02 -4.80 6.35
N ASN A 209 -0.04 -6.08 6.07
CA ASN A 209 0.66 -7.08 6.86
C ASN A 209 1.85 -7.66 6.11
N ILE A 210 2.87 -8.07 6.87
CA ILE A 210 4.00 -8.85 6.37
C ILE A 210 3.96 -10.22 7.03
N ARG A 211 4.06 -11.27 6.20
CA ARG A 211 4.24 -12.64 6.66
C ARG A 211 5.47 -13.27 6.00
N ILE A 212 6.37 -13.78 6.80
CA ILE A 212 7.61 -14.43 6.36
C ILE A 212 7.64 -15.82 6.97
N GLU A 213 7.74 -16.87 6.13
CA GLU A 213 7.82 -18.25 6.59
C GLU A 213 9.23 -18.62 7.08
N GLY A 214 10.26 -17.97 6.55
CA GLY A 214 11.67 -18.15 6.90
C GLY A 214 12.19 -17.17 7.95
N THR A 215 13.49 -16.91 7.88
CA THR A 215 14.27 -16.04 8.78
C THR A 215 14.66 -14.75 8.07
N VAL A 216 14.78 -13.67 8.83
CA VAL A 216 15.17 -12.33 8.36
C VAL A 216 16.58 -12.04 8.84
N PHE A 217 17.48 -11.70 7.91
CA PHE A 217 18.87 -11.42 8.18
C PHE A 217 19.21 -9.98 7.83
N SER A 218 19.73 -9.20 8.76
CA SER A 218 20.27 -7.83 8.58
C SER A 218 19.42 -6.97 7.63
N SER A 219 18.10 -6.97 7.83
CA SER A 219 17.12 -6.40 6.90
C SER A 219 16.12 -5.49 7.61
N ASN A 220 15.41 -4.67 6.82
CA ASN A 220 14.43 -3.71 7.32
C ASN A 220 13.01 -4.14 6.93
N LEU A 221 12.14 -4.33 7.92
CA LEU A 221 10.73 -4.65 7.74
C LEU A 221 9.87 -3.49 8.26
N SER A 222 8.95 -2.99 7.45
CA SER A 222 7.98 -1.96 7.86
C SER A 222 6.58 -2.34 7.40
N ALA A 223 5.64 -2.46 8.32
CA ALA A 223 4.24 -2.80 8.02
C ALA A 223 3.28 -1.80 8.69
N GLY A 224 2.26 -1.36 7.96
CA GLY A 224 1.15 -0.60 8.57
C GLY A 224 0.29 -1.44 9.52
N GLY A 225 0.20 -2.75 9.31
CA GLY A 225 -0.53 -3.73 10.13
C GLY A 225 0.42 -4.60 10.94
N ASN A 226 0.22 -5.92 10.89
CA ASN A 226 0.96 -6.91 11.66
C ASN A 226 2.17 -7.45 10.91
N ILE A 227 3.19 -7.89 11.69
CA ILE A 227 4.34 -8.64 11.16
C ILE A 227 4.37 -10.01 11.81
N VAL A 228 4.43 -11.06 10.97
CA VAL A 228 4.60 -12.46 11.40
C VAL A 228 5.82 -13.04 10.72
N VAL A 229 6.84 -13.43 11.50
CA VAL A 229 8.04 -14.13 11.04
C VAL A 229 8.07 -15.49 11.73
N ASN A 230 7.87 -16.58 10.98
CA ASN A 230 7.84 -17.93 11.57
C ASN A 230 9.25 -18.38 12.02
N GLY A 231 10.29 -17.96 11.29
CA GLY A 231 11.69 -18.10 11.71
C GLY A 231 12.11 -17.01 12.69
N GLY A 232 13.32 -16.51 12.57
CA GLY A 232 13.88 -15.49 13.44
C GLY A 232 14.09 -14.14 12.75
N ALA A 233 14.36 -13.11 13.56
CA ALA A 233 14.92 -11.85 13.13
C ALA A 233 16.31 -11.70 13.73
N ILE A 234 17.34 -11.63 12.88
CA ILE A 234 18.75 -11.54 13.28
C ILE A 234 19.32 -10.24 12.74
N SER A 235 19.88 -9.41 13.62
CA SER A 235 20.47 -8.10 13.28
C SER A 235 19.57 -7.21 12.41
N SER A 236 18.26 -7.31 12.62
CA SER A 236 17.25 -6.72 11.74
C SER A 236 16.46 -5.62 12.44
N HIS A 237 15.94 -4.69 11.63
CA HIS A 237 15.00 -3.66 12.09
C HIS A 237 13.59 -4.02 11.68
N VAL A 238 12.67 -4.08 12.66
CA VAL A 238 11.27 -4.47 12.47
C VAL A 238 10.35 -3.41 13.04
N GLU A 239 9.57 -2.75 12.19
CA GLU A 239 8.58 -1.75 12.62
C GLU A 239 7.18 -2.12 12.11
N CYS A 240 6.17 -2.17 12.99
CA CYS A 240 4.78 -2.41 12.61
C CYS A 240 3.80 -1.56 13.40
N GLY A 241 2.68 -1.20 12.74
CA GLY A 241 1.58 -0.48 13.38
C GLY A 241 0.71 -1.36 14.28
N GLY A 242 0.72 -2.68 14.07
CA GLY A 242 -0.02 -3.68 14.83
C GLY A 242 0.87 -4.56 15.69
N ASP A 243 0.58 -5.86 15.71
CA ASP A 243 1.29 -6.87 16.50
C ASP A 243 2.51 -7.42 15.74
N ALA A 244 3.59 -7.75 16.46
CA ALA A 244 4.74 -8.48 15.94
C ALA A 244 4.83 -9.86 16.57
N SER A 245 4.82 -10.92 15.75
CA SER A 245 5.03 -12.31 16.19
C SER A 245 6.23 -12.88 15.44
N ILE A 246 7.33 -13.13 16.15
CA ILE A 246 8.60 -13.54 15.57
C ILE A 246 9.08 -14.80 16.31
N GLY A 247 9.52 -15.81 15.58
CA GLY A 247 9.94 -17.07 16.20
C GLY A 247 11.03 -16.86 17.25
N PHE A 248 12.13 -16.21 16.89
CA PHE A 248 13.18 -15.74 17.81
C PHE A 248 13.81 -14.43 17.33
N CYS A 249 14.36 -13.66 18.25
CA CYS A 249 14.97 -12.36 17.95
C CYS A 249 16.38 -12.30 18.52
N GLU A 250 17.33 -11.87 17.70
CA GLU A 250 18.73 -11.72 18.09
C GLU A 250 19.32 -10.42 17.51
N ASN A 251 19.99 -9.62 18.35
CA ASN A 251 20.62 -8.34 17.97
C ASN A 251 19.71 -7.41 17.13
N SER A 252 18.40 -7.45 17.36
CA SER A 252 17.42 -6.81 16.52
C SER A 252 16.71 -5.65 17.23
N ASP A 253 16.28 -4.68 16.44
CA ASP A 253 15.51 -3.53 16.89
C ASP A 253 14.06 -3.70 16.45
N ILE A 254 13.12 -3.77 17.40
CA ILE A 254 11.71 -4.09 17.15
C ILE A 254 10.83 -3.00 17.73
N LYS A 255 9.97 -2.43 16.87
CA LYS A 255 8.99 -1.42 17.28
C LYS A 255 7.58 -1.83 16.80
N ALA A 256 6.66 -1.99 17.75
CA ALA A 256 5.29 -2.43 17.47
C ALA A 256 4.26 -1.51 18.10
N GLY A 257 3.21 -1.20 17.33
CA GLY A 257 2.04 -0.49 17.84
C GLY A 257 1.13 -1.34 18.73
N GLY A 258 1.26 -2.67 18.67
CA GLY A 258 0.53 -3.65 19.47
C GLY A 258 1.44 -4.45 20.38
N LYS A 259 1.14 -5.74 20.53
CA LYS A 259 1.95 -6.69 21.32
C LYS A 259 3.14 -7.22 20.53
N VAL A 260 4.18 -7.66 21.25
CA VAL A 260 5.32 -8.35 20.68
C VAL A 260 5.43 -9.74 21.29
N GLU A 261 5.51 -10.75 20.46
CA GLU A 261 5.63 -12.15 20.87
C GLU A 261 6.84 -12.82 20.20
N SER A 262 7.67 -13.51 20.98
CA SER A 262 8.78 -14.33 20.48
C SER A 262 9.12 -15.45 21.47
N ALA A 263 9.78 -16.51 21.03
CA ALA A 263 10.30 -17.51 21.95
C ALA A 263 11.56 -17.01 22.69
N GLN A 264 12.33 -16.12 22.04
CA GLN A 264 13.59 -15.62 22.61
C GLN A 264 13.85 -14.19 22.13
N PHE A 265 14.31 -13.36 23.06
CA PHE A 265 14.88 -12.04 22.80
C PHE A 265 16.31 -12.03 23.33
N ALA A 266 17.30 -12.03 22.45
CA ALA A 266 18.71 -11.98 22.78
C ALA A 266 19.34 -10.68 22.29
N PHE A 267 19.81 -9.83 23.19
CA PHE A 267 20.44 -8.53 22.88
C PHE A 267 19.58 -7.62 22.00
N CYS A 268 18.27 -7.66 22.19
CA CYS A 268 17.34 -6.88 21.38
C CYS A 268 16.96 -5.56 22.05
N THR A 269 16.70 -4.53 21.22
CA THR A 269 15.97 -3.34 21.63
C THR A 269 14.53 -3.47 21.19
N VAL A 270 13.60 -3.56 22.14
CA VAL A 270 12.18 -3.72 21.83
C VAL A 270 11.36 -2.59 22.42
N PHE A 271 10.51 -1.99 21.60
CA PHE A 271 9.50 -1.05 22.04
C PHE A 271 8.12 -1.50 21.56
N CYS A 272 7.15 -1.63 22.47
CA CYS A 272 5.76 -1.95 22.09
C CYS A 272 4.73 -1.23 22.96
N TYR A 273 3.61 -0.86 22.35
CA TYR A 273 2.49 -0.29 23.09
C TYR A 273 1.59 -1.35 23.75
N GLY A 274 1.74 -2.60 23.39
CA GLY A 274 1.03 -3.74 23.96
C GLY A 274 1.85 -4.46 25.04
N GLU A 275 1.55 -5.76 25.20
CA GLU A 275 2.28 -6.68 26.05
C GLU A 275 3.49 -7.26 25.32
N LEU A 276 4.53 -7.59 26.08
CA LEU A 276 5.64 -8.37 25.57
C LEU A 276 5.59 -9.78 26.14
N ILE A 277 5.61 -10.78 25.25
CA ILE A 277 5.48 -12.19 25.62
C ILE A 277 6.65 -13.00 25.06
N ALA A 278 7.54 -13.46 25.95
CA ALA A 278 8.48 -14.51 25.63
C ALA A 278 7.78 -15.87 25.80
N LYS A 279 7.45 -16.55 24.66
CA LYS A 279 6.54 -17.69 24.62
C LYS A 279 7.10 -18.95 25.31
N GLY A 280 6.24 -19.64 26.02
CA GLY A 280 6.50 -20.96 26.63
C GLY A 280 7.25 -20.88 27.97
N ARG A 281 7.47 -22.04 28.57
CA ARG A 281 8.20 -22.16 29.86
C ARG A 281 9.67 -21.76 29.75
N THR A 282 10.23 -21.84 28.57
CA THR A 282 11.62 -21.51 28.23
C THR A 282 11.74 -20.21 27.46
N GLY A 283 10.68 -19.40 27.39
CA GLY A 283 10.75 -18.10 26.74
C GLY A 283 11.77 -17.20 27.42
N VAL A 284 12.80 -16.77 26.71
CA VAL A 284 13.98 -16.10 27.27
C VAL A 284 14.04 -14.65 26.84
N ILE A 285 14.33 -13.77 27.80
CA ILE A 285 14.74 -12.39 27.54
C ILE A 285 16.13 -12.24 28.16
N SER A 286 17.16 -12.04 27.33
CA SER A 286 18.54 -11.96 27.82
C SER A 286 19.32 -10.89 27.06
N GLY A 287 19.78 -9.89 27.78
CA GLY A 287 20.49 -8.75 27.24
C GLY A 287 19.59 -7.77 26.49
N GLY A 288 20.11 -6.56 26.27
CA GLY A 288 19.39 -5.50 25.57
C GLY A 288 18.38 -4.75 26.43
N LYS A 289 17.46 -4.05 25.77
CA LYS A 289 16.50 -3.16 26.42
C LYS A 289 15.09 -3.43 25.90
N ILE A 290 14.20 -3.80 26.80
CA ILE A 290 12.78 -4.00 26.53
C ILE A 290 11.99 -2.84 27.12
N THR A 291 11.13 -2.22 26.32
CA THR A 291 10.19 -1.19 26.78
C THR A 291 8.80 -1.56 26.27
N CYS A 292 7.85 -1.77 27.16
CA CYS A 292 6.46 -2.04 26.80
C CYS A 292 5.50 -1.23 27.68
N MET A 293 4.33 -0.89 27.12
CA MET A 293 3.34 -0.08 27.85
C MET A 293 2.42 -0.94 28.73
N LYS A 294 2.45 -2.26 28.57
CA LYS A 294 1.70 -3.22 29.37
C LYS A 294 2.64 -4.25 30.01
N ASN A 295 2.10 -5.40 30.36
CA ASN A 295 2.84 -6.43 31.08
C ASN A 295 3.92 -7.12 30.23
N VAL A 296 4.96 -7.61 30.93
CA VAL A 296 5.96 -8.54 30.39
C VAL A 296 5.67 -9.94 30.95
N THR A 297 5.65 -10.95 30.07
CA THR A 297 5.56 -12.35 30.46
C THR A 297 6.74 -13.11 29.88
N ALA A 298 7.51 -13.82 30.70
CA ALA A 298 8.66 -14.59 30.26
C ALA A 298 8.79 -15.90 31.05
N GLY A 299 9.48 -16.86 30.46
CA GLY A 299 9.98 -18.03 31.19
C GLY A 299 11.23 -17.68 31.99
N ILE A 300 12.20 -17.02 31.37
CA ILE A 300 13.48 -16.65 31.96
C ILE A 300 13.82 -15.21 31.61
N ILE A 301 14.30 -14.42 32.58
CA ILE A 301 14.85 -13.07 32.35
C ILE A 301 16.31 -13.04 32.88
N GLY A 302 17.21 -12.56 32.01
CA GLY A 302 18.64 -12.61 32.25
C GLY A 302 19.29 -13.93 31.82
N SER A 303 20.50 -14.19 32.28
CA SER A 303 21.24 -15.42 32.00
C SER A 303 22.14 -15.79 33.20
N GLU A 304 22.62 -17.04 33.22
CA GLU A 304 23.57 -17.51 34.25
C GLU A 304 24.88 -16.70 34.26
N LYS A 305 25.18 -16.01 33.15
CA LYS A 305 26.36 -15.12 33.04
C LYS A 305 26.07 -13.70 33.52
N TYR A 306 24.89 -13.48 34.11
CA TYR A 306 24.45 -12.17 34.62
C TYR A 306 24.48 -11.08 33.55
N THR A 307 23.98 -11.43 32.34
CA THR A 307 23.90 -10.51 31.22
C THR A 307 22.99 -9.33 31.60
N SER A 308 23.52 -8.11 31.47
CA SER A 308 22.75 -6.90 31.72
C SER A 308 21.49 -6.85 30.84
N THR A 309 20.32 -6.81 31.49
CA THR A 309 19.03 -6.87 30.84
C THR A 309 18.12 -5.78 31.45
N GLU A 310 17.67 -4.85 30.63
CA GLU A 310 16.82 -3.73 31.07
C GLU A 310 15.37 -3.99 30.64
N ILE A 311 14.43 -3.95 31.60
CA ILE A 311 13.00 -4.15 31.38
C ILE A 311 12.24 -2.93 31.90
N ASN A 312 11.67 -2.16 30.97
CA ASN A 312 10.87 -0.98 31.28
C ASN A 312 9.38 -1.27 30.97
N ILE A 313 8.51 -1.07 31.93
CA ILE A 313 7.08 -1.34 31.84
C ILE A 313 6.30 -0.06 32.18
N GLY A 314 5.39 0.29 31.27
CA GLY A 314 4.62 1.54 31.37
C GLY A 314 5.39 2.74 30.80
N ASP A 315 4.69 3.85 30.64
CA ASP A 315 5.27 5.11 30.15
C ASP A 315 5.65 6.06 31.28
N GLY A 316 5.82 5.51 32.49
CA GLY A 316 6.06 6.28 33.70
C GLY A 316 7.22 7.26 33.56
N SER A 317 8.29 6.92 32.84
CA SER A 317 9.40 7.84 32.58
C SER A 317 8.97 9.04 31.72
N VAL A 318 8.16 8.84 30.69
CA VAL A 318 7.66 9.90 29.80
C VAL A 318 6.57 10.70 30.51
N THR A 319 5.63 10.03 31.17
CA THR A 319 4.57 10.69 31.95
C THR A 319 5.15 11.49 33.11
N CYS A 320 6.16 10.96 33.83
CA CYS A 320 6.86 11.68 34.87
C CYS A 320 7.68 12.86 34.35
N ALA A 321 8.32 12.74 33.20
CA ALA A 321 9.02 13.85 32.55
C ALA A 321 8.04 14.97 32.20
N ARG A 322 6.92 14.65 31.55
CA ARG A 322 5.86 15.63 31.25
C ARG A 322 5.25 16.26 32.49
N LYS A 323 5.06 15.47 33.55
CA LYS A 323 4.58 16.02 34.84
C LYS A 323 5.59 17.02 35.42
N ARG A 324 6.88 16.70 35.44
CA ARG A 324 7.93 17.61 35.92
C ARG A 324 7.98 18.91 35.10
N GLU A 325 7.89 18.79 33.76
CA GLU A 325 7.83 19.97 32.88
C GLU A 325 6.60 20.84 33.20
N ALA A 326 5.43 20.22 33.38
CA ALA A 326 4.20 20.92 33.73
C ALA A 326 4.29 21.55 35.11
N GLU A 327 4.92 20.91 36.11
CA GLU A 327 5.16 21.45 37.43
C GLU A 327 6.10 22.68 37.41
N VAL A 328 7.17 22.62 36.61
CA VAL A 328 8.08 23.76 36.43
C VAL A 328 7.35 24.92 35.76
N GLU A 329 6.56 24.65 34.71
CA GLU A 329 5.77 25.69 34.04
C GLU A 329 4.71 26.28 34.94
N LEU A 330 4.06 25.46 35.76
CA LEU A 330 3.08 25.91 36.78
C LEU A 330 3.72 26.84 37.79
N ALA A 331 4.92 26.52 38.29
CA ALA A 331 5.66 27.37 39.21
C ALA A 331 5.98 28.72 38.56
N ALA A 332 6.42 28.75 37.33
CA ALA A 332 6.68 29.99 36.58
C ALA A 332 5.41 30.81 36.34
N ALA A 333 4.30 30.14 35.95
CA ALA A 333 3.00 30.77 35.75
C ALA A 333 2.45 31.39 37.07
N LYS A 334 2.59 30.68 38.19
CA LYS A 334 2.20 31.20 39.54
C LYS A 334 3.03 32.40 39.94
N ALA A 335 4.33 32.41 39.68
CA ALA A 335 5.19 33.57 39.95
C ALA A 335 4.76 34.78 39.12
N SER A 336 4.51 34.58 37.82
CA SER A 336 4.04 35.63 36.92
C SER A 336 2.65 36.17 37.31
N PHE A 337 1.73 35.29 37.69
CA PHE A 337 0.42 35.67 38.22
C PHE A 337 0.55 36.52 39.50
N SER A 338 1.40 36.12 40.45
CA SER A 338 1.65 36.86 41.68
C SER A 338 2.20 38.24 41.39
N GLN A 339 3.15 38.36 40.46
CA GLN A 339 3.73 39.66 40.06
C GLN A 339 2.70 40.56 39.39
N ALA A 340 1.93 40.06 38.45
CA ALA A 340 0.86 40.80 37.77
C ALA A 340 -0.21 41.26 38.78
N ASN A 341 -0.57 40.39 39.72
CA ASN A 341 -1.52 40.74 40.77
C ASN A 341 -1.01 41.87 41.69
N LYS A 342 0.26 41.83 42.13
CA LYS A 342 0.90 42.91 42.91
C LYS A 342 0.90 44.22 42.12
N ASN A 343 1.23 44.19 40.85
CA ASN A 343 1.23 45.36 39.98
C ASN A 343 -0.17 45.96 39.82
N VAL A 344 -1.19 45.15 39.64
CA VAL A 344 -2.60 45.60 39.55
C VAL A 344 -3.03 46.25 40.87
N GLU A 345 -2.76 45.61 42.01
CA GLU A 345 -3.15 46.17 43.34
C GLU A 345 -2.39 47.47 43.64
N PHE A 346 -1.11 47.58 43.31
CA PHE A 346 -0.35 48.82 43.40
C PHE A 346 -0.97 49.93 42.57
N LEU A 347 -1.32 49.67 41.31
CA LEU A 347 -1.94 50.66 40.44
C LEU A 347 -3.36 51.05 40.91
N LYS A 348 -4.13 50.12 41.46
CA LYS A 348 -5.43 50.39 42.11
C LYS A 348 -5.29 51.32 43.33
N THR A 349 -4.31 51.06 44.19
CA THR A 349 -4.03 51.87 45.36
C THR A 349 -3.60 53.29 44.97
N ARG A 350 -2.74 53.38 43.94
CA ARG A 350 -2.30 54.66 43.38
C ARG A 350 -3.45 55.45 42.77
N LYS A 351 -4.37 54.80 42.05
CA LYS A 351 -5.57 55.38 41.50
C LYS A 351 -6.45 56.00 42.60
N LYS A 352 -6.62 55.30 43.75
CA LYS A 352 -7.39 55.81 44.90
C LYS A 352 -6.73 57.06 45.49
N ARG A 353 -5.37 57.05 45.62
CA ARG A 353 -4.64 58.21 46.20
C ARG A 353 -4.62 59.43 45.30
N GLN A 354 -4.75 59.27 43.99
CA GLN A 354 -4.75 60.34 43.00
C GLN A 354 -6.15 60.84 42.61
N GLY A 355 -7.16 60.65 43.49
CA GLY A 355 -8.52 61.14 43.21
C GLY A 355 -9.26 60.44 42.08
N GLY A 356 -8.93 59.17 41.83
CA GLY A 356 -9.64 58.32 40.84
C GLY A 356 -9.10 58.39 39.41
N LYS A 357 -8.09 59.21 39.10
CA LYS A 357 -7.51 59.33 37.76
C LYS A 357 -6.09 58.72 37.71
N LEU A 358 -5.77 58.03 36.64
CA LEU A 358 -4.43 57.54 36.31
C LEU A 358 -3.93 58.31 35.07
N THR A 359 -2.64 58.43 34.93
CA THR A 359 -2.03 58.93 33.66
C THR A 359 -2.30 57.92 32.54
N ASP A 360 -2.23 58.36 31.29
CA ASP A 360 -2.45 57.49 30.10
C ASP A 360 -1.50 56.29 30.12
N VAL A 361 -0.24 56.47 30.49
CA VAL A 361 0.78 55.41 30.63
C VAL A 361 0.36 54.40 31.72
N GLN A 362 -0.04 54.89 32.88
CA GLN A 362 -0.49 54.04 34.01
C GLN A 362 -1.81 53.29 33.68
N SER A 363 -2.69 53.93 32.93
CA SER A 363 -3.94 53.33 32.47
C SER A 363 -3.67 52.18 31.49
N LYS A 364 -2.76 52.36 30.54
CA LYS A 364 -2.29 51.30 29.61
C LYS A 364 -1.62 50.17 30.39
N GLN A 365 -0.72 50.49 31.30
CA GLN A 365 -0.04 49.50 32.15
C GLN A 365 -1.03 48.70 33.00
N MET A 366 -2.03 49.33 33.58
CA MET A 366 -3.08 48.65 34.39
C MET A 366 -3.88 47.68 33.50
N LYS A 367 -4.20 48.04 32.24
CA LYS A 367 -4.90 47.18 31.30
C LYS A 367 -4.05 45.95 30.93
N THR A 368 -2.77 46.14 30.63
CA THR A 368 -1.83 45.06 30.31
C THR A 368 -1.65 44.11 31.50
N GLU A 369 -1.44 44.62 32.70
CA GLU A 369 -1.25 43.81 33.91
C GLU A 369 -2.54 43.06 34.31
N THR A 370 -3.71 43.64 34.03
CA THR A 370 -4.99 42.95 34.23
C THR A 370 -5.16 41.80 33.22
N GLN A 371 -4.78 42.02 31.99
CA GLN A 371 -4.77 40.96 30.95
C GLN A 371 -3.79 39.83 31.31
N ASN A 372 -2.56 40.17 31.72
CA ASN A 372 -1.56 39.22 32.18
C ASN A 372 -2.06 38.41 33.39
N LYS A 373 -2.69 39.05 34.38
CA LYS A 373 -3.29 38.38 35.52
C LYS A 373 -4.34 37.34 35.10
N VAL A 374 -5.24 37.70 34.17
CA VAL A 374 -6.27 36.77 33.67
C VAL A 374 -5.61 35.62 32.91
N PHE A 375 -4.67 35.93 32.00
CA PHE A 375 -3.94 34.92 31.21
C PHE A 375 -3.25 33.89 32.11
N PHE A 376 -2.42 34.35 33.08
CA PHE A 376 -1.71 33.44 33.98
C PHE A 376 -2.65 32.69 34.94
N SER A 377 -3.79 33.27 35.30
CA SER A 377 -4.79 32.57 36.11
C SER A 377 -5.40 31.38 35.36
N VAL A 378 -5.72 31.56 34.07
CA VAL A 378 -6.24 30.48 33.21
C VAL A 378 -5.15 29.43 33.02
N ARG A 379 -3.92 29.86 32.70
CA ARG A 379 -2.79 28.93 32.46
C ARG A 379 -2.47 28.09 33.70
N CYS A 380 -2.52 28.68 34.91
CA CYS A 380 -2.35 27.92 36.17
C CYS A 380 -3.40 26.80 36.30
N LYS A 381 -4.67 27.11 36.01
CA LYS A 381 -5.73 26.08 36.06
C LYS A 381 -5.54 24.96 35.07
N GLU A 382 -5.23 25.29 33.81
CA GLU A 382 -4.95 24.29 32.78
C GLU A 382 -3.81 23.35 33.17
N LEU A 383 -2.72 23.91 33.74
CA LEU A 383 -1.57 23.11 34.17
C LEU A 383 -1.88 22.27 35.42
N GLU A 384 -2.68 22.80 36.37
CA GLU A 384 -3.15 22.04 37.53
C GLU A 384 -4.06 20.87 37.12
N GLU A 385 -4.96 21.07 36.12
CA GLU A 385 -5.80 20.01 35.56
C GLU A 385 -4.94 18.97 34.83
N LEU A 386 -3.96 19.41 34.04
CA LEU A 386 -3.02 18.50 33.33
C LEU A 386 -2.24 17.65 34.33
N ILE A 387 -1.66 18.24 35.40
CA ILE A 387 -0.93 17.50 36.41
C ILE A 387 -1.85 16.50 37.13
N SER A 388 -3.09 16.88 37.43
CA SER A 388 -4.07 15.97 38.06
C SER A 388 -4.42 14.80 37.14
N GLN A 389 -4.54 15.03 35.82
CA GLN A 389 -4.74 13.94 34.81
C GLN A 389 -3.54 13.02 34.76
N LEU A 390 -2.31 13.58 34.69
CA LEU A 390 -1.08 12.78 34.67
C LEU A 390 -0.92 11.96 35.96
N ASP A 391 -1.31 12.51 37.12
CA ASP A 391 -1.32 11.76 38.39
C ASP A 391 -2.35 10.64 38.42
N ALA A 392 -3.53 10.85 37.83
CA ALA A 392 -4.54 9.81 37.70
C ALA A 392 -4.04 8.70 36.76
N ASP A 393 -3.40 9.06 35.65
CA ASP A 393 -2.79 8.10 34.70
C ASP A 393 -1.68 7.28 35.39
N LEU A 394 -0.87 7.87 36.26
CA LEU A 394 0.16 7.16 37.02
C LEU A 394 -0.44 6.21 38.09
N LYS A 395 -1.55 6.59 38.73
CA LYS A 395 -2.23 5.75 39.75
C LYS A 395 -3.00 4.56 39.17
N HIS A 396 -3.55 4.68 37.97
CA HIS A 396 -4.33 3.58 37.32
C HIS A 396 -3.48 2.41 36.83
N ARG A 397 -2.17 2.37 37.07
CA ARG A 397 -1.21 1.37 36.57
C ARG A 397 -0.63 0.46 37.67
N ASP A 398 -1.30 0.31 38.81
CA ASP A 398 -0.89 -0.60 39.87
C ASP A 398 -0.88 -2.09 39.47
N ASP A 399 -1.50 -2.44 38.31
CA ASP A 399 -1.54 -3.79 37.77
C ASP A 399 -0.35 -4.15 36.86
N LEU A 400 0.55 -3.20 36.55
CA LEU A 400 1.69 -3.45 35.70
C LEU A 400 2.72 -4.34 36.38
N CYS A 401 3.17 -5.38 35.68
CA CYS A 401 4.13 -6.32 36.24
C CYS A 401 4.92 -7.09 35.16
N ALA A 402 6.05 -7.61 35.59
CA ALA A 402 6.76 -8.67 34.86
C ALA A 402 6.47 -10.02 35.53
N LYS A 403 5.85 -10.96 34.83
CA LYS A 403 5.56 -12.33 35.29
C LYS A 403 6.61 -13.29 34.72
N VAL A 404 7.34 -13.98 35.57
CA VAL A 404 8.42 -14.90 35.19
C VAL A 404 8.15 -16.28 35.73
N GLY A 405 7.77 -17.20 34.85
CA GLY A 405 7.39 -18.57 35.20
C GLY A 405 8.54 -19.47 35.60
N GLY A 406 9.77 -19.14 35.25
CA GLY A 406 11.02 -19.83 35.59
C GLY A 406 11.92 -18.97 36.46
N THR A 407 13.03 -18.43 35.89
CA THR A 407 14.11 -17.79 36.66
C THR A 407 14.36 -16.35 36.24
N ILE A 408 14.55 -15.46 37.21
CA ILE A 408 15.13 -14.13 37.05
C ILE A 408 16.55 -14.19 37.58
N TYR A 409 17.54 -13.87 36.73
CA TYR A 409 18.95 -13.85 37.10
C TYR A 409 19.40 -12.47 37.59
N PRO A 410 20.46 -12.39 38.39
CA PRO A 410 21.13 -11.13 38.71
C PRO A 410 21.60 -10.38 37.45
N GLY A 411 21.73 -9.06 37.55
CA GLY A 411 22.07 -8.19 36.43
C GLY A 411 20.86 -7.71 35.61
N CYS A 412 19.66 -8.09 36.03
CA CYS A 412 18.43 -7.55 35.46
C CYS A 412 18.02 -6.27 36.18
N HIS A 413 17.74 -5.23 35.41
CA HIS A 413 17.21 -3.96 35.89
C HIS A 413 15.74 -3.82 35.45
N PHE A 414 14.84 -3.66 36.41
CA PHE A 414 13.41 -3.42 36.14
C PHE A 414 13.08 -1.98 36.46
N CYS A 415 12.31 -1.35 35.55
CA CYS A 415 11.67 -0.08 35.79
C CYS A 415 10.18 -0.23 35.49
N ILE A 416 9.31 -0.04 36.47
CA ILE A 416 7.86 0.00 36.28
C ILE A 416 7.39 1.41 36.60
N ASN A 417 6.85 2.11 35.62
CA ASN A 417 6.57 3.53 35.67
C ASN A 417 7.84 4.34 35.97
N TYR A 418 8.05 4.73 37.22
CA TYR A 418 9.19 5.52 37.70
C TYR A 418 9.98 4.81 38.81
N LEU A 419 9.51 3.66 39.25
CA LEU A 419 10.17 2.86 40.26
C LEU A 419 11.15 1.92 39.61
N SER A 420 12.33 1.76 40.21
CA SER A 420 13.37 0.89 39.66
C SER A 420 13.85 -0.14 40.68
N LEU A 421 14.28 -1.28 40.20
CA LEU A 421 14.79 -2.41 41.00
C LEU A 421 15.90 -3.12 40.26
N ASP A 422 17.04 -3.25 40.94
CA ASP A 422 18.15 -4.11 40.46
C ASP A 422 18.05 -5.48 41.14
N VAL A 423 18.02 -6.53 40.31
CA VAL A 423 17.99 -7.90 40.81
C VAL A 423 19.40 -8.38 41.13
N THR A 424 19.65 -8.62 42.42
CA THR A 424 20.96 -9.04 42.95
C THR A 424 21.04 -10.52 43.28
N GLN A 425 19.92 -11.22 43.35
CA GLN A 425 19.80 -12.64 43.67
C GLN A 425 18.95 -13.37 42.65
N VAL A 426 19.19 -14.69 42.52
CA VAL A 426 18.38 -15.56 41.67
C VAL A 426 17.00 -15.71 42.31
N ASN A 427 15.95 -15.39 41.51
CA ASN A 427 14.56 -15.58 41.93
C ASN A 427 13.88 -16.56 40.97
N THR A 428 13.08 -17.46 41.51
CA THR A 428 12.37 -18.46 40.72
C THR A 428 10.84 -18.29 40.86
N ARG A 429 10.11 -18.50 39.74
CA ARG A 429 8.65 -18.41 39.69
C ARG A 429 8.15 -17.15 40.38
N SER A 430 8.55 -16.01 39.86
CA SER A 430 8.39 -14.72 40.53
C SER A 430 7.69 -13.71 39.64
N LYS A 431 7.10 -12.73 40.29
CA LYS A 431 6.50 -11.55 39.66
C LYS A 431 7.21 -10.30 40.22
N VAL A 432 7.63 -9.42 39.34
CA VAL A 432 8.10 -8.08 39.70
C VAL A 432 6.92 -7.11 39.54
N CYS A 433 6.52 -6.46 40.62
CA CYS A 433 5.37 -5.55 40.65
C CYS A 433 5.55 -4.47 41.69
N VAL A 434 4.71 -3.45 41.61
CA VAL A 434 4.63 -2.37 42.62
C VAL A 434 3.86 -2.87 43.84
N ILE A 435 4.44 -2.72 45.04
CA ILE A 435 3.79 -2.97 46.32
C ILE A 435 4.03 -1.74 47.20
N GLY A 436 2.95 -1.00 47.49
CA GLY A 436 3.09 0.32 48.11
C GLY A 436 3.86 1.27 47.20
N ASP A 437 4.94 1.86 47.67
CA ASP A 437 5.75 2.81 46.89
C ASP A 437 7.07 2.23 46.35
N GLU A 438 7.21 0.90 46.34
CA GLU A 438 8.45 0.23 45.93
C GLU A 438 8.18 -0.90 44.94
N LEU A 439 9.18 -1.19 44.09
CA LEU A 439 9.21 -2.41 43.27
C LEU A 439 9.74 -3.57 44.12
N GLN A 440 9.01 -4.68 44.07
CA GLN A 440 9.39 -5.89 44.79
C GLN A 440 9.28 -7.13 43.90
N VAL A 441 10.15 -8.11 44.18
CA VAL A 441 10.07 -9.46 43.60
C VAL A 441 9.27 -10.33 44.58
N VAL A 442 8.13 -10.81 44.14
CA VAL A 442 7.25 -11.69 44.94
C VAL A 442 7.01 -13.01 44.24
N PRO A 443 6.75 -14.10 44.98
CA PRO A 443 6.37 -15.37 44.35
C PRO A 443 5.12 -15.24 43.45
N LEU A 444 5.05 -16.05 42.38
CA LEU A 444 3.91 -16.16 41.46
C LEU A 444 2.79 -16.99 42.12
#